data_8f7fc70620969432d32ee90fcd01d154
#
_entry.id   8f7fc70620969432d32ee90fcd01d154
#
_cell.length_a   1.000
_cell.length_b   1.000
_cell.length_c   1.000
_cell.angle_alpha   90.00
_cell.angle_beta   90.00
_cell.angle_gamma   90.00
#
_symmetry.space_group_name_H-M   'P 1'
#
loop_
_entity.id
_entity.type
_entity.pdbx_description
1 polymer ?
#
loop_
_entity_poly.entity_id
_entity_poly.type
_entity_poly.pdbx_seq_one_letter_code
_entity_poly.pdbx_strand_id
1 'polypeptide(L)'
;MVEKIKVRSFSILRSISRILSGAFILILINLNVTWADVTASVDRNNIELNESFTLKIIVDSLIDEEPDASALEKDFIISSRSQLSNTTIINGAISRSRTWSYTLTAKRAGDFIIPSVIVGSEKSQPLDISILPQTESILGKADIFISAEVDSDEGYVQAQNIFRIKIYRNVQ
;
A
#
# COMPACT_ATOMS: atom_id res chain seq x y z
N MET A 1 1.90 -41.74 64.87
CA MET A 1 1.58 -40.31 64.72
C MET A 1 2.43 -39.60 63.63
N VAL A 2 3.43 -40.27 63.10
CA VAL A 2 4.41 -39.69 62.10
C VAL A 2 3.96 -39.81 60.64
N GLU A 3 3.13 -40.77 60.27
CA GLU A 3 2.72 -41.04 58.89
C GLU A 3 1.71 -40.03 58.31
N LYS A 4 0.83 -39.46 59.13
CA LYS A 4 -0.16 -38.46 58.67
C LYS A 4 0.47 -37.13 58.28
N ILE A 5 1.65 -36.79 58.75
CA ILE A 5 2.35 -35.52 58.42
C ILE A 5 2.98 -35.60 57.02
N LYS A 6 3.50 -36.76 56.63
CA LYS A 6 4.19 -36.97 55.36
C LYS A 6 3.22 -36.91 54.17
N VAL A 7 1.99 -37.42 54.32
CA VAL A 7 0.99 -37.41 53.26
C VAL A 7 0.41 -35.98 53.02
N ARG A 8 0.29 -35.17 54.06
CA ARG A 8 -0.15 -33.76 53.92
C ARG A 8 0.85 -32.88 53.18
N SER A 9 2.15 -33.09 53.43
CA SER A 9 3.24 -32.35 52.78
C SER A 9 3.24 -32.63 51.28
N PHE A 10 3.01 -33.86 50.84
CA PHE A 10 3.01 -34.25 49.44
C PHE A 10 1.85 -33.68 48.63
N SER A 11 0.65 -33.53 49.25
CA SER A 11 -0.52 -32.92 48.61
C SER A 11 -0.37 -31.40 48.41
N ILE A 12 0.30 -30.72 49.35
CA ILE A 12 0.53 -29.28 49.26
C ILE A 12 1.56 -28.98 48.15
N LEU A 13 2.63 -29.77 48.00
CA LEU A 13 3.59 -29.59 46.90
C LEU A 13 2.98 -29.77 45.53
N ARG A 14 2.06 -30.76 45.38
CA ARG A 14 1.34 -30.97 44.11
C ARG A 14 0.39 -29.81 43.77
N SER A 15 -0.25 -29.22 44.78
CA SER A 15 -1.10 -28.05 44.58
C SER A 15 -0.32 -26.81 44.19
N ILE A 16 0.81 -26.56 44.81
CA ILE A 16 1.70 -25.44 44.48
C ILE A 16 2.24 -25.58 43.06
N SER A 17 2.67 -26.78 42.65
CA SER A 17 3.14 -27.05 41.30
C SER A 17 2.07 -26.76 40.23
N ARG A 18 0.81 -27.11 40.47
CA ARG A 18 -0.31 -26.83 39.55
C ARG A 18 -0.63 -25.34 39.47
N ILE A 19 -0.56 -24.60 40.56
CA ILE A 19 -0.76 -23.16 40.61
C ILE A 19 0.36 -22.43 39.86
N LEU A 20 1.64 -22.83 40.10
CA LEU A 20 2.77 -22.27 39.36
C LEU A 20 2.70 -22.55 37.85
N SER A 21 2.32 -23.77 37.47
CA SER A 21 2.16 -24.15 36.06
C SER A 21 1.03 -23.34 35.38
N GLY A 22 -0.10 -23.14 36.09
CA GLY A 22 -1.20 -22.31 35.59
C GLY A 22 -0.82 -20.84 35.46
N ALA A 23 -0.09 -20.28 36.43
CA ALA A 23 0.41 -18.91 36.38
C ALA A 23 1.42 -18.68 35.24
N PHE A 24 2.30 -19.66 34.99
CA PHE A 24 3.26 -19.61 33.89
C PHE A 24 2.59 -19.64 32.51
N ILE A 25 1.53 -20.45 32.34
CA ILE A 25 0.73 -20.49 31.11
C ILE A 25 -0.01 -19.16 30.90
N LEU A 26 -0.55 -18.56 31.97
CA LEU A 26 -1.25 -17.27 31.89
C LEU A 26 -0.33 -16.10 31.50
N ILE A 27 0.94 -16.13 31.90
CA ILE A 27 1.96 -15.14 31.52
C ILE A 27 2.32 -15.27 30.03
N LEU A 28 2.38 -16.48 29.48
CA LEU A 28 2.71 -16.72 28.07
C LEU A 28 1.63 -16.21 27.12
N ILE A 29 0.36 -16.12 27.55
CA ILE A 29 -0.76 -15.65 26.72
C ILE A 29 -0.73 -14.13 26.52
N ASN A 30 0.02 -13.38 27.35
CA ASN A 30 0.08 -11.92 27.27
C ASN A 30 1.27 -11.37 26.46
N LEU A 31 2.00 -12.21 25.74
CA LEU A 31 3.01 -11.75 24.78
C LEU A 31 2.28 -11.18 23.56
N ASN A 32 1.75 -9.96 23.69
CA ASN A 32 1.37 -9.17 22.54
C ASN A 32 2.64 -8.77 21.79
N VAL A 33 2.99 -9.56 20.78
CA VAL A 33 4.04 -9.17 19.82
C VAL A 33 3.43 -8.03 19.00
N THR A 34 3.73 -6.79 19.37
CA THR A 34 3.49 -5.62 18.53
C THR A 34 4.48 -5.68 17.36
N TRP A 35 3.97 -6.14 16.23
CA TRP A 35 4.70 -6.05 14.97
C TRP A 35 4.64 -4.60 14.51
N ALA A 36 5.73 -4.08 13.96
CA ALA A 36 5.66 -2.86 13.19
C ALA A 36 4.70 -3.12 12.02
N ASP A 37 3.68 -2.28 11.88
CA ASP A 37 2.64 -2.52 10.87
C ASP A 37 3.03 -1.80 9.58
N VAL A 38 3.37 -2.59 8.55
CA VAL A 38 3.55 -2.08 7.19
C VAL A 38 2.25 -2.27 6.43
N THR A 39 1.55 -1.17 6.21
CA THR A 39 0.29 -1.16 5.48
C THR A 39 0.49 -0.66 4.06
N ALA A 40 0.09 -1.47 3.09
CA ALA A 40 0.00 -1.05 1.69
C ALA A 40 -1.46 -0.79 1.30
N SER A 41 -1.70 0.22 0.49
CA SER A 41 -3.02 0.55 -0.05
C SER A 41 -2.90 1.21 -1.41
N VAL A 42 -3.91 1.02 -2.25
CA VAL A 42 -4.06 1.72 -3.53
C VAL A 42 -5.22 2.71 -3.47
N ASP A 43 -5.15 3.78 -4.25
CA ASP A 43 -6.23 4.78 -4.31
C ASP A 43 -7.49 4.24 -4.99
N ARG A 44 -7.35 3.24 -5.88
CA ARG A 44 -8.46 2.55 -6.58
C ARG A 44 -8.04 1.16 -7.03
N ASN A 45 -8.99 0.23 -7.12
CA ASN A 45 -8.73 -1.16 -7.49
C ASN A 45 -9.05 -1.48 -8.96
N ASN A 46 -9.90 -0.66 -9.62
CA ASN A 46 -10.25 -0.78 -11.02
C ASN A 46 -9.68 0.42 -11.77
N ILE A 47 -8.77 0.16 -12.70
CA ILE A 47 -7.99 1.19 -13.38
C ILE A 47 -7.99 0.84 -14.87
N GLU A 48 -8.12 1.83 -15.74
CA GLU A 48 -7.97 1.59 -17.18
C GLU A 48 -6.49 1.53 -17.58
N LEU A 49 -6.20 0.75 -18.61
CA LEU A 49 -4.86 0.67 -19.17
C LEU A 49 -4.41 2.08 -19.61
N ASN A 50 -3.16 2.44 -19.33
CA ASN A 50 -2.56 3.78 -19.48
C ASN A 50 -3.02 4.82 -18.44
N GLU A 51 -3.90 4.49 -17.52
CA GLU A 51 -4.17 5.32 -16.35
C GLU A 51 -3.12 5.10 -15.26
N SER A 52 -2.80 6.16 -14.54
CA SER A 52 -1.92 6.08 -13.38
C SER A 52 -2.73 5.94 -12.10
N PHE A 53 -2.20 5.19 -11.14
CA PHE A 53 -2.75 5.05 -9.79
C PHE A 53 -1.66 5.18 -8.75
N THR A 54 -2.04 5.38 -7.50
CA THR A 54 -1.09 5.59 -6.41
C THR A 54 -1.09 4.41 -5.45
N LEU A 55 0.07 3.78 -5.29
CA LEU A 55 0.35 2.83 -4.22
C LEU A 55 0.96 3.60 -3.04
N LYS A 56 0.33 3.51 -1.87
CA LYS A 56 0.82 4.07 -0.61
C LYS A 56 1.27 2.95 0.31
N ILE A 57 2.47 3.12 0.87
CA ILE A 57 3.06 2.23 1.87
C ILE A 57 3.28 3.06 3.13
N ILE A 58 2.59 2.68 4.19
CA ILE A 58 2.65 3.36 5.49
C ILE A 58 3.36 2.43 6.47
N VAL A 59 4.36 2.96 7.14
CA VAL A 59 5.10 2.27 8.19
C VAL A 59 4.96 3.07 9.49
N ASP A 60 4.37 2.44 10.47
CA ASP A 60 4.13 3.03 11.79
C ASP A 60 5.24 2.63 12.77
N SER A 61 6.49 2.97 12.43
CA SER A 61 7.66 2.64 13.24
C SER A 61 8.86 3.52 12.92
N LEU A 62 9.94 3.31 13.68
CA LEU A 62 11.25 3.96 13.52
C LEU A 62 12.12 3.34 12.39
N ILE A 63 11.52 2.56 11.50
CA ILE A 63 12.24 1.95 10.37
C ILE A 63 12.64 3.05 9.39
N ASP A 64 13.94 3.22 9.19
CA ASP A 64 14.51 4.23 8.28
C ASP A 64 14.76 3.66 6.86
N GLU A 65 14.52 2.37 6.67
CA GLU A 65 14.76 1.68 5.40
C GLU A 65 13.69 2.02 4.35
N GLU A 66 14.12 2.15 3.10
CA GLU A 66 13.24 2.40 1.97
C GLU A 66 12.53 1.09 1.54
N PRO A 67 11.25 1.13 1.13
CA PRO A 67 10.56 -0.03 0.60
C PRO A 67 11.25 -0.59 -0.65
N ASP A 68 11.43 -1.91 -0.71
CA ASP A 68 11.88 -2.57 -1.93
C ASP A 68 10.75 -2.63 -2.95
N ALA A 69 10.82 -1.71 -3.93
CA ALA A 69 9.85 -1.60 -5.01
C ALA A 69 10.23 -2.41 -6.26
N SER A 70 11.34 -3.14 -6.26
CA SER A 70 11.85 -3.85 -7.45
C SER A 70 10.85 -4.86 -8.02
N ALA A 71 10.09 -5.53 -7.15
CA ALA A 71 9.08 -6.49 -7.55
C ALA A 71 7.91 -5.84 -8.33
N LEU A 72 7.65 -4.54 -8.14
CA LEU A 72 6.61 -3.80 -8.86
C LEU A 72 6.99 -3.56 -10.32
N GLU A 73 8.28 -3.40 -10.62
CA GLU A 73 8.76 -3.06 -11.96
C GLU A 73 8.51 -4.14 -13.00
N LYS A 74 8.16 -5.35 -12.57
CA LYS A 74 7.80 -6.44 -13.48
C LYS A 74 6.55 -6.12 -14.30
N ASP A 75 5.49 -5.69 -13.64
CA ASP A 75 4.16 -5.51 -14.23
C ASP A 75 3.75 -4.03 -14.35
N PHE A 76 4.46 -3.13 -13.66
CA PHE A 76 4.15 -1.70 -13.59
C PHE A 76 5.34 -0.83 -13.98
N ILE A 77 5.05 0.39 -14.41
CA ILE A 77 6.02 1.47 -14.62
C ILE A 77 5.89 2.42 -13.43
N ILE A 78 6.99 2.69 -12.73
CA ILE A 78 7.04 3.67 -11.64
C ILE A 78 7.36 5.03 -12.25
N SER A 79 6.37 5.92 -12.31
CA SER A 79 6.51 7.26 -12.88
C SER A 79 7.06 8.28 -11.87
N SER A 80 6.70 8.11 -10.59
CA SER A 80 7.08 9.02 -9.51
C SER A 80 7.13 8.29 -8.19
N ARG A 81 8.01 8.77 -7.30
CA ARG A 81 8.05 8.37 -5.90
C ARG A 81 8.13 9.59 -5.01
N SER A 82 7.45 9.56 -3.88
CA SER A 82 7.53 10.60 -2.85
C SER A 82 7.49 9.96 -1.47
N GLN A 83 8.08 10.67 -0.49
CA GLN A 83 8.13 10.24 0.90
C GLN A 83 7.64 11.37 1.79
N LEU A 84 6.78 11.02 2.74
CA LEU A 84 6.33 11.92 3.81
C LEU A 84 6.64 11.27 5.16
N SER A 85 7.29 12.04 6.04
CA SER A 85 7.57 11.62 7.42
C SER A 85 6.75 12.47 8.36
N ASN A 86 5.99 11.85 9.25
CA ASN A 86 5.19 12.53 10.25
C ASN A 86 5.64 12.13 11.66
N THR A 87 5.81 13.11 12.55
CA THR A 87 6.12 12.88 13.96
C THR A 87 5.08 13.61 14.79
N THR A 88 4.38 12.89 15.65
CA THR A 88 3.36 13.42 16.53
C THR A 88 3.79 13.21 17.98
N ILE A 89 3.66 14.25 18.80
CA ILE A 89 3.95 14.20 20.24
C ILE A 89 2.67 14.52 20.99
N ILE A 90 2.13 13.55 21.73
CA ILE A 90 0.93 13.70 22.55
C ILE A 90 1.25 13.26 23.96
N ASN A 91 1.09 14.17 24.93
CA ASN A 91 1.35 13.89 26.35
C ASN A 91 2.73 13.27 26.63
N GLY A 92 3.76 13.66 25.86
CA GLY A 92 5.11 13.11 25.99
C GLY A 92 5.33 11.79 25.27
N ALA A 93 4.30 11.14 24.73
CA ALA A 93 4.44 9.98 23.86
C ALA A 93 4.73 10.45 22.42
N ILE A 94 5.79 9.89 21.83
CA ILE A 94 6.22 10.18 20.47
C ILE A 94 5.74 9.05 19.56
N SER A 95 4.93 9.40 18.55
CA SER A 95 4.55 8.51 17.45
C SER A 95 5.17 9.03 16.16
N ARG A 96 5.73 8.12 15.37
CA ARG A 96 6.32 8.44 14.06
C ARG A 96 5.72 7.52 13.02
N SER A 97 5.32 8.09 11.89
CA SER A 97 4.90 7.33 10.73
C SER A 97 5.58 7.85 9.48
N ARG A 98 5.86 6.95 8.56
CA ARG A 98 6.45 7.26 7.27
C ARG A 98 5.58 6.70 6.17
N THR A 99 5.28 7.54 5.19
CA THR A 99 4.46 7.16 4.03
C THR A 99 5.28 7.31 2.77
N TRP A 100 5.41 6.25 2.01
CA TRP A 100 5.92 6.27 0.64
C TRP A 100 4.75 6.19 -0.33
N SER A 101 4.78 7.03 -1.35
CA SER A 101 3.78 7.03 -2.41
C SER A 101 4.46 6.81 -3.76
N TYR A 102 4.01 5.78 -4.47
CA TYR A 102 4.49 5.42 -5.80
C TYR A 102 3.36 5.65 -6.80
N THR A 103 3.61 6.45 -7.84
CA THR A 103 2.69 6.58 -8.97
C THR A 103 3.04 5.49 -9.98
N LEU A 104 2.08 4.59 -10.23
CA LEU A 104 2.24 3.40 -11.04
C LEU A 104 1.35 3.47 -12.27
N THR A 105 1.83 2.92 -13.39
CA THR A 105 1.03 2.67 -14.60
C THR A 105 1.23 1.21 -15.00
N ALA A 106 0.15 0.48 -15.28
CA ALA A 106 0.24 -0.92 -15.67
C ALA A 106 0.76 -1.06 -17.11
N LYS A 107 1.61 -2.08 -17.34
CA LYS A 107 2.17 -2.38 -18.66
C LYS A 107 1.18 -3.10 -19.58
N ARG A 108 0.15 -3.73 -19.03
CA ARG A 108 -0.87 -4.50 -19.75
C ARG A 108 -2.17 -4.57 -18.95
N ALA A 109 -3.28 -4.85 -19.63
CA ALA A 109 -4.56 -5.12 -19.00
C ALA A 109 -4.58 -6.55 -18.39
N GLY A 110 -5.42 -6.76 -17.37
CA GLY A 110 -5.63 -8.02 -16.67
C GLY A 110 -5.70 -7.83 -15.16
N ASP A 111 -5.90 -8.93 -14.45
CA ASP A 111 -5.88 -8.95 -13.00
C ASP A 111 -4.45 -9.20 -12.51
N PHE A 112 -4.01 -8.40 -11.55
CA PHE A 112 -2.68 -8.46 -10.97
C PHE A 112 -2.75 -8.51 -9.46
N ILE A 113 -1.71 -9.09 -8.88
CA ILE A 113 -1.46 -9.00 -7.45
C ILE A 113 -0.22 -8.12 -7.27
N ILE A 114 -0.40 -6.98 -6.63
CA ILE A 114 0.73 -6.19 -6.14
C ILE A 114 1.39 -7.01 -5.02
N PRO A 115 2.65 -7.41 -5.17
CA PRO A 115 3.31 -8.26 -4.19
C PRO A 115 3.48 -7.53 -2.85
N SER A 116 3.69 -8.30 -1.79
CA SER A 116 4.06 -7.74 -0.49
C SER A 116 5.35 -6.93 -0.63
N VAL A 117 5.31 -5.68 -0.18
CA VAL A 117 6.47 -4.79 -0.17
C VAL A 117 7.22 -4.95 1.15
N ILE A 118 8.52 -5.16 1.07
CA ILE A 118 9.40 -5.35 2.23
C ILE A 118 9.98 -3.99 2.63
N VAL A 119 9.92 -3.70 3.94
CA VAL A 119 10.53 -2.51 4.54
C VAL A 119 11.29 -2.97 5.78
N GLY A 120 12.60 -3.03 5.69
CA GLY A 120 13.44 -3.62 6.73
C GLY A 120 13.13 -5.10 6.95
N SER A 121 12.72 -5.47 8.16
CA SER A 121 12.31 -6.83 8.53
C SER A 121 10.81 -7.10 8.30
N GLU A 122 10.04 -6.08 8.02
CA GLU A 122 8.59 -6.13 7.95
C GLU A 122 8.11 -6.17 6.50
N LYS A 123 6.88 -6.62 6.28
CA LYS A 123 6.27 -6.69 4.95
C LYS A 123 4.79 -6.35 4.98
N SER A 124 4.33 -5.71 3.91
CA SER A 124 2.91 -5.45 3.71
C SER A 124 2.13 -6.71 3.29
N GLN A 125 0.80 -6.65 3.34
CA GLN A 125 -0.05 -7.62 2.67
C GLN A 125 -0.03 -7.37 1.14
N PRO A 126 -0.19 -8.43 0.33
CA PRO A 126 -0.39 -8.28 -1.11
C PRO A 126 -1.76 -7.63 -1.38
N LEU A 127 -1.89 -6.94 -2.52
CA LEU A 127 -3.12 -6.26 -2.92
C LEU A 127 -3.57 -6.74 -4.30
N ASP A 128 -4.86 -7.04 -4.43
CA ASP A 128 -5.47 -7.35 -5.72
C ASP A 128 -5.85 -6.07 -6.46
N ILE A 129 -5.56 -6.02 -7.77
CA ILE A 129 -5.87 -4.89 -8.64
C ILE A 129 -6.30 -5.39 -10.01
N SER A 130 -7.32 -4.79 -10.58
CA SER A 130 -7.84 -5.09 -11.92
C SER A 130 -7.54 -3.95 -12.87
N ILE A 131 -6.79 -4.24 -13.93
CA ILE A 131 -6.46 -3.30 -15.00
C ILE A 131 -7.38 -3.62 -16.18
N LEU A 132 -8.36 -2.77 -16.40
CA LEU A 132 -9.32 -2.89 -17.48
C LEU A 132 -8.64 -2.52 -18.81
N PRO A 133 -9.02 -3.17 -19.93
CA PRO A 133 -8.63 -2.68 -21.23
C PRO A 133 -9.03 -1.21 -21.39
N GLN A 134 -8.20 -0.42 -22.02
CA GLN A 134 -8.57 0.96 -22.33
C GLN A 134 -9.85 0.92 -23.18
N THR A 135 -10.92 1.48 -22.64
CA THR A 135 -12.13 1.69 -23.42
C THR A 135 -11.79 2.74 -24.44
N GLU A 136 -11.76 2.37 -25.72
CA GLU A 136 -11.69 3.38 -26.80
C GLU A 136 -12.83 4.36 -26.53
N SER A 137 -12.44 5.56 -26.11
CA SER A 137 -13.41 6.64 -25.96
C SER A 137 -14.01 6.84 -27.35
N ILE A 138 -15.21 6.27 -27.57
CA ILE A 138 -15.95 6.52 -28.78
C ILE A 138 -16.15 8.04 -28.80
N LEU A 139 -15.45 8.72 -29.71
CA LEU A 139 -15.47 10.18 -29.89
C LEU A 139 -16.86 10.83 -29.96
N GLY A 140 -17.92 10.03 -29.83
CA GLY A 140 -19.31 10.47 -29.79
C GLY A 140 -20.00 10.43 -28.43
N LYS A 141 -19.34 9.98 -27.34
CA LYS A 141 -19.93 9.90 -25.97
C LYS A 141 -19.22 10.77 -24.93
N ALA A 142 -18.09 11.38 -25.27
CA ALA A 142 -17.45 12.30 -24.35
C ALA A 142 -18.27 13.60 -24.29
N ASP A 143 -18.64 14.04 -23.10
CA ASP A 143 -19.34 15.31 -22.90
C ASP A 143 -18.52 16.51 -23.38
N ILE A 144 -17.19 16.34 -23.44
CA ILE A 144 -16.24 17.34 -23.96
C ILE A 144 -15.15 16.60 -24.73
N PHE A 145 -14.86 17.02 -25.98
CA PHE A 145 -13.70 16.57 -26.72
C PHE A 145 -12.99 17.73 -27.41
N ILE A 146 -11.68 17.57 -27.61
CA ILE A 146 -10.83 18.57 -28.24
C ILE A 146 -10.32 17.99 -29.56
N SER A 147 -10.47 18.75 -30.65
CA SER A 147 -9.84 18.49 -31.95
C SER A 147 -8.77 19.52 -32.19
N ALA A 148 -7.61 19.07 -32.64
CA ALA A 148 -6.51 19.94 -33.05
C ALA A 148 -6.20 19.69 -34.54
N GLU A 149 -6.14 20.74 -35.31
CA GLU A 149 -5.90 20.71 -36.76
C GLU A 149 -4.84 21.74 -37.12
N VAL A 150 -3.96 21.39 -38.07
CA VAL A 150 -2.99 22.28 -38.69
C VAL A 150 -3.39 22.44 -40.14
N ASP A 151 -3.27 23.62 -40.72
CA ASP A 151 -3.71 23.90 -42.08
C ASP A 151 -2.76 23.36 -43.16
N SER A 152 -1.51 23.03 -42.81
CA SER A 152 -0.53 22.41 -43.67
C SER A 152 0.41 21.50 -42.94
N ASP A 153 0.58 20.29 -43.45
CA ASP A 153 1.57 19.31 -42.94
C ASP A 153 3.01 19.64 -43.42
N GLU A 154 3.15 20.49 -44.43
CA GLU A 154 4.43 20.94 -44.98
C GLU A 154 4.60 22.44 -44.75
N GLY A 155 5.68 22.81 -44.07
CA GLY A 155 6.04 24.21 -43.81
C GLY A 155 7.43 24.56 -44.28
N TYR A 156 7.55 25.72 -44.93
CA TYR A 156 8.85 26.31 -45.26
C TYR A 156 9.35 27.13 -44.05
N VAL A 157 10.67 27.33 -43.98
CA VAL A 157 11.27 28.22 -42.96
C VAL A 157 10.63 29.61 -43.09
N GLN A 158 10.08 30.13 -41.97
CA GLN A 158 9.32 31.38 -41.87
C GLN A 158 7.92 31.36 -42.49
N ALA A 159 7.38 30.20 -42.91
CA ALA A 159 5.97 30.10 -43.29
C ALA A 159 5.09 30.21 -42.04
N GLN A 160 3.97 30.88 -42.20
CA GLN A 160 2.95 30.97 -41.15
C GLN A 160 2.01 29.78 -41.26
N ASN A 161 1.92 28.95 -40.22
CA ASN A 161 0.95 27.87 -40.12
C ASN A 161 -0.14 28.24 -39.11
N ILE A 162 -1.40 27.93 -39.45
CA ILE A 162 -2.53 28.16 -38.55
C ILE A 162 -2.85 26.87 -37.84
N PHE A 163 -2.70 26.90 -36.53
CA PHE A 163 -3.09 25.81 -35.62
C PHE A 163 -4.46 26.12 -35.05
N ARG A 164 -5.45 25.25 -35.31
CA ARG A 164 -6.81 25.38 -34.78
C ARG A 164 -7.09 24.35 -33.72
N ILE A 165 -7.52 24.82 -32.56
CA ILE A 165 -8.04 23.98 -31.49
C ILE A 165 -9.56 24.19 -31.43
N LYS A 166 -10.34 23.12 -31.60
CA LYS A 166 -11.78 23.12 -31.47
C LYS A 166 -12.18 22.35 -30.22
N ILE A 167 -12.95 22.97 -29.35
CA ILE A 167 -13.51 22.33 -28.16
C ILE A 167 -14.98 22.08 -28.40
N TYR A 168 -15.39 20.85 -28.38
CA TYR A 168 -16.78 20.43 -28.52
C TYR A 168 -17.32 20.04 -27.16
N ARG A 169 -18.51 20.54 -26.84
CA ARG A 169 -19.23 20.21 -25.62
C ARG A 169 -20.63 19.72 -25.98
N ASN A 170 -20.98 18.53 -25.43
CA ASN A 170 -22.36 18.06 -25.54
C ASN A 170 -23.23 18.92 -24.59
N VAL A 171 -24.21 19.67 -25.13
CA VAL A 171 -25.16 20.46 -24.35
C VAL A 171 -26.49 19.76 -24.46
N GLN A 172 -26.96 19.18 -23.34
CA GLN A 172 -28.35 18.70 -23.24
C GLN A 172 -29.32 19.85 -23.00
#